data_943584c5430ccfc7d06f4007015b3899
#
_entry.id   943584c5430ccfc7d06f4007015b3899
#
_cell.length_a   1.000
_cell.length_b   1.000
_cell.length_c   1.000
_cell.angle_alpha   90.00
_cell.angle_beta   90.00
_cell.angle_gamma   90.00
#
_symmetry.space_group_name_H-M   'P 1'
#
loop_
_entity.id
_entity.type
_entity.pdbx_description
1 polymer ?
#
loop_
_entity_poly.entity_id
_entity_poly.type
_entity_poly.pdbx_seq_one_letter_code
_entity_poly.pdbx_strand_id
1 'polypeptide(L)'
;MKIVYMGTPDFAVPPLAALVQNGYEVTAVVTQPDKPKGRGKTLLPTPVKEEAMKHDIPVYQPLKVREPEFVETLKKLEPDMIIVAAFGQIIPKTILDMPKYGCLNIHASLLPKYRGAAPIQQAVIDGEKESGVTIMQMCVGLDTGDMISQAVVPLAEDETGGSLFDKLAEEGAALLIRTIPSIVDGTAVYTKQPEESPTPYAAMISKKMGLMDFSKSAVELERLVRGLNPWPSAYTFLNGKTLKVWKCAVERAECGKEAPGTIIGVDKSGIHVACGSDALILKEVQLEGKKRMETDAFLRGYQVTAGTMLKDHKE
;
A
#
# COMPACT_ATOMS: atom_id res chain seq x y z
N MET A 1 30.52 -4.08 -5.91
CA MET A 1 29.55 -3.02 -6.27
C MET A 1 28.86 -2.56 -4.99
N LYS A 2 29.10 -1.32 -4.60
CA LYS A 2 28.56 -0.75 -3.35
C LYS A 2 27.10 -0.29 -3.56
N ILE A 3 26.19 -0.82 -2.78
CA ILE A 3 24.77 -0.45 -2.84
C ILE A 3 24.39 0.31 -1.56
N VAL A 4 23.73 1.44 -1.70
CA VAL A 4 22.98 2.09 -0.62
C VAL A 4 21.50 1.76 -0.81
N TYR A 5 20.85 1.25 0.24
CA TYR A 5 19.43 0.91 0.22
C TYR A 5 18.60 1.93 0.99
N MET A 6 17.54 2.43 0.40
CA MET A 6 16.63 3.42 1.02
C MET A 6 15.21 2.86 1.10
N GLY A 7 14.72 2.64 2.30
CA GLY A 7 13.38 2.09 2.51
C GLY A 7 12.89 2.29 3.93
N THR A 8 11.59 2.08 4.19
CA THR A 8 11.04 2.31 5.53
C THR A 8 10.07 1.22 6.00
N PRO A 9 8.92 0.94 5.34
CA PRO A 9 7.92 -0.01 5.81
C PRO A 9 8.27 -1.46 5.46
N ASP A 10 7.42 -2.37 5.92
CA ASP A 10 7.54 -3.82 5.68
C ASP A 10 7.72 -4.17 4.19
N PHE A 11 7.11 -3.41 3.26
CA PHE A 11 7.30 -3.59 1.80
C PHE A 11 8.77 -3.55 1.37
N ALA A 12 9.58 -2.77 2.06
CA ALA A 12 10.99 -2.59 1.73
C ALA A 12 11.92 -3.63 2.40
N VAL A 13 11.39 -4.54 3.21
CA VAL A 13 12.18 -5.56 3.91
C VAL A 13 12.61 -6.70 2.97
N PRO A 14 11.71 -7.36 2.20
CA PRO A 14 12.09 -8.45 1.31
C PRO A 14 13.15 -8.07 0.27
N PRO A 15 13.10 -6.89 -0.40
CA PRO A 15 14.17 -6.50 -1.32
C PRO A 15 15.53 -6.30 -0.66
N LEU A 16 15.59 -5.74 0.56
CA LEU A 16 16.85 -5.62 1.31
C LEU A 16 17.42 -7.01 1.65
N ALA A 17 16.58 -7.89 2.20
CA ALA A 17 16.98 -9.25 2.53
C ALA A 17 17.47 -10.02 1.28
N ALA A 18 16.79 -9.86 0.15
CA ALA A 18 17.18 -10.48 -1.12
C ALA A 18 18.55 -10.00 -1.61
N LEU A 19 18.86 -8.71 -1.50
CA LEU A 19 20.20 -8.19 -1.84
C LEU A 19 21.28 -8.86 -1.02
N VAL A 20 21.11 -8.94 0.30
CA VAL A 20 22.10 -9.55 1.20
C VAL A 20 22.23 -11.06 0.91
N GLN A 21 21.12 -11.79 0.75
CA GLN A 21 21.12 -13.23 0.47
C GLN A 21 21.79 -13.57 -0.87
N ASN A 22 21.73 -12.68 -1.85
CA ASN A 22 22.37 -12.85 -3.15
C ASN A 22 23.79 -12.28 -3.21
N GLY A 23 24.39 -11.93 -2.06
CA GLY A 23 25.79 -11.54 -1.94
C GLY A 23 26.09 -10.12 -2.46
N TYR A 24 25.11 -9.26 -2.60
CA TYR A 24 25.33 -7.84 -2.89
C TYR A 24 25.87 -7.11 -1.68
N GLU A 25 26.86 -6.24 -1.88
CA GLU A 25 27.45 -5.41 -0.84
C GLU A 25 26.54 -4.20 -0.53
N VAL A 26 25.65 -4.36 0.44
CA VAL A 26 24.84 -3.23 0.96
C VAL A 26 25.67 -2.49 2.00
N THR A 27 26.27 -1.38 1.60
CA THR A 27 27.19 -0.59 2.44
C THR A 27 26.49 0.27 3.48
N ALA A 28 25.24 0.63 3.23
CA ALA A 28 24.42 1.40 4.15
C ALA A 28 22.92 1.25 3.85
N VAL A 29 22.13 1.41 4.90
CA VAL A 29 20.66 1.52 4.84
C VAL A 29 20.26 2.91 5.30
N VAL A 30 19.36 3.55 4.55
CA VAL A 30 18.76 4.84 4.89
C VAL A 30 17.27 4.63 5.12
N THR A 31 16.76 5.02 6.27
CA THR A 31 15.35 4.85 6.62
C THR A 31 14.81 6.07 7.36
N GLN A 32 13.50 6.18 7.49
CA GLN A 32 12.86 7.23 8.29
C GLN A 32 13.29 7.12 9.76
N PRO A 33 13.29 8.24 10.52
CA PRO A 33 13.48 8.19 11.96
C PRO A 33 12.47 7.28 12.66
N ASP A 34 12.89 6.66 13.76
CA ASP A 34 12.03 5.88 14.62
C ASP A 34 10.82 6.69 15.07
N LYS A 35 9.64 6.09 15.07
CA LYS A 35 8.40 6.79 15.43
C LYS A 35 7.74 6.15 16.65
N PRO A 36 7.09 6.96 17.52
CA PRO A 36 6.28 6.42 18.58
C PRO A 36 5.15 5.54 18.02
N LYS A 37 5.03 4.29 18.48
CA LYS A 37 3.96 3.36 18.08
C LYS A 37 3.21 2.87 19.32
N GLY A 38 1.90 2.67 19.17
CA GLY A 38 1.03 2.15 20.24
C GLY A 38 0.66 3.19 21.32
N ARG A 39 -0.13 2.71 22.30
CA ARG A 39 -0.63 3.57 23.41
C ARG A 39 0.47 4.07 24.34
N GLY A 40 1.58 3.34 24.44
CA GLY A 40 2.72 3.69 25.29
C GLY A 40 3.73 4.66 24.67
N LYS A 41 3.53 5.09 23.40
CA LYS A 41 4.45 5.97 22.65
C LYS A 41 5.91 5.50 22.65
N THR A 42 6.16 4.20 22.79
CA THR A 42 7.50 3.61 22.69
C THR A 42 8.05 3.84 21.29
N LEU A 43 9.26 4.37 21.20
CA LEU A 43 9.97 4.50 19.92
C LEU A 43 10.28 3.09 19.42
N LEU A 44 9.73 2.74 18.27
CA LEU A 44 10.04 1.49 17.61
C LEU A 44 10.86 1.76 16.35
N PRO A 45 11.88 0.92 16.10
CA PRO A 45 12.65 0.98 14.86
C PRO A 45 11.74 0.75 13.65
N THR A 46 12.19 1.24 12.50
CA THR A 46 11.51 0.91 11.24
C THR A 46 11.80 -0.54 10.87
N PRO A 47 10.88 -1.24 10.16
CA PRO A 47 11.10 -2.61 9.70
C PRO A 47 12.42 -2.79 8.94
N VAL A 48 12.78 -1.83 8.08
CA VAL A 48 14.04 -1.85 7.32
C VAL A 48 15.26 -1.69 8.24
N LYS A 49 15.17 -0.88 9.31
CA LYS A 49 16.23 -0.78 10.32
C LYS A 49 16.44 -2.10 11.06
N GLU A 50 15.33 -2.75 11.47
CA GLU A 50 15.42 -4.06 12.13
C GLU A 50 16.09 -5.10 11.24
N GLU A 51 15.75 -5.10 9.95
CA GLU A 51 16.40 -6.00 8.98
C GLU A 51 17.88 -5.70 8.80
N ALA A 52 18.24 -4.42 8.61
CA ALA A 52 19.63 -4.00 8.46
C ALA A 52 20.51 -4.40 9.66
N MET A 53 19.97 -4.29 10.87
CA MET A 53 20.68 -4.66 12.11
C MET A 53 20.97 -6.16 12.19
N LYS A 54 20.16 -7.04 11.62
CA LYS A 54 20.43 -8.49 11.56
C LYS A 54 21.66 -8.84 10.72
N HIS A 55 22.05 -7.94 9.84
CA HIS A 55 23.16 -8.11 8.89
C HIS A 55 24.33 -7.17 9.18
N ASP A 56 24.34 -6.50 10.34
CA ASP A 56 25.37 -5.54 10.75
C ASP A 56 25.58 -4.40 9.73
N ILE A 57 24.52 -4.03 8.98
CA ILE A 57 24.58 -2.95 7.99
C ILE A 57 24.41 -1.61 8.70
N PRO A 58 25.28 -0.61 8.46
CA PRO A 58 25.13 0.74 9.00
C PRO A 58 23.80 1.40 8.62
N VAL A 59 23.09 1.98 9.60
CA VAL A 59 21.77 2.59 9.40
C VAL A 59 21.86 4.10 9.61
N TYR A 60 21.35 4.86 8.64
CA TYR A 60 21.21 6.31 8.69
C TYR A 60 19.75 6.71 8.72
N GLN A 61 19.40 7.67 9.58
CA GLN A 61 18.01 8.13 9.77
C GLN A 61 17.93 9.66 9.71
N PRO A 62 18.23 10.28 8.53
CA PRO A 62 18.16 11.72 8.39
C PRO A 62 16.71 12.20 8.47
N LEU A 63 16.47 13.36 9.10
CA LEU A 63 15.15 14.00 9.10
C LEU A 63 14.72 14.35 7.67
N LYS A 64 15.66 14.85 6.88
CA LYS A 64 15.47 15.11 5.44
C LYS A 64 16.71 14.63 4.67
N VAL A 65 16.52 13.70 3.76
CA VAL A 65 17.61 13.14 2.93
C VAL A 65 18.33 14.22 2.09
N ARG A 66 17.65 15.33 1.81
CA ARG A 66 18.19 16.46 1.04
C ARG A 66 19.09 17.43 1.81
N GLU A 67 19.29 17.22 3.11
CA GLU A 67 20.16 18.07 3.92
C GLU A 67 21.61 17.94 3.43
N PRO A 68 22.34 19.07 3.23
CA PRO A 68 23.69 19.06 2.66
C PRO A 68 24.65 18.12 3.40
N GLU A 69 24.59 18.08 4.72
CA GLU A 69 25.44 17.23 5.56
C GLU A 69 25.21 15.73 5.26
N PHE A 70 23.94 15.36 5.04
CA PHE A 70 23.62 13.98 4.70
C PHE A 70 24.01 13.64 3.26
N VAL A 71 23.85 14.56 2.33
CA VAL A 71 24.31 14.40 0.94
C VAL A 71 25.82 14.18 0.91
N GLU A 72 26.61 14.91 1.70
CA GLU A 72 28.05 14.70 1.82
C GLU A 72 28.39 13.35 2.48
N THR A 73 27.57 12.89 3.42
CA THR A 73 27.69 11.54 4.00
C THR A 73 27.48 10.47 2.94
N LEU A 74 26.44 10.58 2.12
CA LEU A 74 26.18 9.65 1.01
C LEU A 74 27.32 9.63 -0.02
N LYS A 75 27.88 10.80 -0.36
CA LYS A 75 29.03 10.89 -1.27
C LYS A 75 30.24 10.11 -0.76
N LYS A 76 30.50 10.19 0.54
CA LYS A 76 31.62 9.46 1.17
C LYS A 76 31.44 7.94 1.15
N LEU A 77 30.20 7.46 1.04
CA LEU A 77 29.91 6.02 0.87
C LEU A 77 30.20 5.55 -0.55
N GLU A 78 30.35 6.45 -1.50
CA GLU A 78 30.65 6.16 -2.92
C GLU A 78 29.73 5.08 -3.49
N PRO A 79 28.39 5.24 -3.46
CA PRO A 79 27.49 4.23 -3.96
C PRO A 79 27.61 4.05 -5.47
N ASP A 80 27.76 2.82 -5.92
CA ASP A 80 27.66 2.48 -7.34
C ASP A 80 26.19 2.49 -7.79
N MET A 81 25.26 2.13 -6.89
CA MET A 81 23.82 2.08 -7.11
C MET A 81 23.08 2.46 -5.83
N ILE A 82 21.97 3.17 -5.96
CA ILE A 82 21.04 3.41 -4.85
C ILE A 82 19.71 2.70 -5.20
N ILE A 83 19.20 1.88 -4.27
CA ILE A 83 17.94 1.17 -4.42
C ILE A 83 16.93 1.75 -3.44
N VAL A 84 15.76 2.10 -3.94
CA VAL A 84 14.69 2.75 -3.19
C VAL A 84 13.44 1.88 -3.20
N ALA A 85 12.83 1.67 -2.05
CA ALA A 85 11.54 1.02 -1.92
C ALA A 85 10.73 1.70 -0.81
N ALA A 86 9.61 2.32 -1.15
CA ALA A 86 8.70 2.96 -0.19
C ALA A 86 9.44 3.80 0.89
N PHE A 87 10.39 4.63 0.48
CA PHE A 87 11.25 5.40 1.41
C PHE A 87 10.50 6.54 2.11
N GLY A 88 9.56 7.18 1.40
CA GLY A 88 8.71 8.21 1.97
C GLY A 88 9.35 9.60 2.05
N GLN A 89 10.44 9.87 1.33
CA GLN A 89 11.01 11.20 1.12
C GLN A 89 11.33 11.42 -0.36
N ILE A 90 11.23 12.67 -0.79
CA ILE A 90 11.65 13.08 -2.15
C ILE A 90 13.17 13.08 -2.20
N ILE A 91 13.74 12.36 -3.17
CA ILE A 91 15.17 12.28 -3.41
C ILE A 91 15.57 13.41 -4.37
N PRO A 92 16.47 14.32 -3.94
CA PRO A 92 16.87 15.45 -4.76
C PRO A 92 17.80 15.02 -5.91
N LYS A 93 17.87 15.84 -6.97
CA LYS A 93 18.73 15.60 -8.14
C LYS A 93 20.18 15.33 -7.77
N THR A 94 20.69 16.00 -6.74
CA THR A 94 22.08 15.82 -6.24
C THR A 94 22.37 14.39 -5.74
N ILE A 95 21.34 13.64 -5.31
CA ILE A 95 21.45 12.22 -4.94
C ILE A 95 21.15 11.35 -6.15
N LEU A 96 20.15 11.70 -6.97
CA LEU A 96 19.79 10.93 -8.16
C LEU A 96 20.94 10.76 -9.14
N ASP A 97 21.77 11.81 -9.31
CA ASP A 97 22.92 11.84 -10.22
C ASP A 97 24.21 11.27 -9.59
N MET A 98 24.19 10.85 -8.33
CA MET A 98 25.39 10.47 -7.61
C MET A 98 25.95 9.09 -8.03
N PRO A 99 25.13 8.02 -8.08
CA PRO A 99 25.64 6.67 -8.33
C PRO A 99 25.82 6.39 -9.83
N LYS A 100 26.86 5.65 -10.16
CA LYS A 100 27.19 5.26 -11.55
C LYS A 100 26.04 4.56 -12.26
N TYR A 101 25.36 3.66 -11.57
CA TYR A 101 24.22 2.89 -12.10
C TYR A 101 22.85 3.53 -11.76
N GLY A 102 22.88 4.76 -11.22
CA GLY A 102 21.69 5.54 -10.89
C GLY A 102 20.93 5.09 -9.66
N CYS A 103 19.80 5.72 -9.45
CA CYS A 103 18.84 5.39 -8.39
C CYS A 103 17.69 4.57 -8.98
N LEU A 104 17.44 3.38 -8.45
CA LEU A 104 16.36 2.49 -8.88
C LEU A 104 15.24 2.54 -7.85
N ASN A 105 14.00 2.58 -8.33
CA ASN A 105 12.82 2.44 -7.45
C ASN A 105 12.08 1.13 -7.74
N ILE A 106 11.71 0.44 -6.66
CA ILE A 106 10.80 -0.70 -6.71
C ILE A 106 9.39 -0.16 -6.52
N HIS A 107 8.68 0.05 -7.63
CA HIS A 107 7.33 0.62 -7.62
C HIS A 107 6.26 -0.46 -7.69
N ALA A 108 5.31 -0.43 -6.77
CA ALA A 108 4.30 -1.48 -6.60
C ALA A 108 3.11 -1.32 -7.56
N SER A 109 3.38 -1.11 -8.84
CA SER A 109 2.39 -1.14 -9.93
C SER A 109 3.04 -1.49 -11.27
N LEU A 110 2.22 -1.80 -12.26
CA LEU A 110 2.61 -1.87 -13.66
C LEU A 110 2.59 -0.45 -14.24
N LEU A 111 3.70 0.29 -14.07
CA LEU A 111 3.82 1.63 -14.65
C LEU A 111 3.58 1.60 -16.17
N PRO A 112 2.97 2.63 -16.76
CA PRO A 112 2.65 3.94 -16.20
C PRO A 112 1.36 4.03 -15.38
N LYS A 113 0.63 2.93 -15.14
CA LYS A 113 -0.55 2.93 -14.27
C LYS A 113 -0.14 3.18 -12.80
N TYR A 114 -0.98 3.91 -12.08
CA TYR A 114 -0.87 4.09 -10.62
C TYR A 114 0.46 4.68 -10.16
N ARG A 115 0.96 5.72 -10.86
CA ARG A 115 2.00 6.57 -10.28
C ARG A 115 1.51 7.12 -8.95
N GLY A 116 2.35 7.16 -7.93
CA GLY A 116 1.99 7.75 -6.65
C GLY A 116 2.20 6.87 -5.43
N ALA A 117 1.60 7.29 -4.31
CA ALA A 117 1.94 6.78 -2.99
C ALA A 117 1.21 5.47 -2.60
N ALA A 118 0.07 5.13 -3.23
CA ALA A 118 -0.76 3.99 -2.83
C ALA A 118 -1.27 3.15 -4.01
N PRO A 119 -0.39 2.73 -4.93
CA PRO A 119 -0.77 1.95 -6.10
C PRO A 119 -1.45 0.62 -5.75
N ILE A 120 -1.02 -0.03 -4.66
CA ILE A 120 -1.51 -1.34 -4.22
C ILE A 120 -3.00 -1.28 -3.88
N GLN A 121 -3.37 -0.35 -3.00
CA GLN A 121 -4.76 -0.18 -2.58
C GLN A 121 -5.64 0.25 -3.74
N GLN A 122 -5.14 1.16 -4.58
CA GLN A 122 -5.90 1.69 -5.69
C GLN A 122 -6.21 0.61 -6.73
N ALA A 123 -5.27 -0.28 -7.04
CA ALA A 123 -5.51 -1.39 -7.98
C ALA A 123 -6.67 -2.31 -7.51
N VAL A 124 -6.76 -2.58 -6.20
CA VAL A 124 -7.86 -3.39 -5.65
C VAL A 124 -9.18 -2.61 -5.66
N ILE A 125 -9.16 -1.32 -5.29
CA ILE A 125 -10.37 -0.46 -5.26
C ILE A 125 -10.96 -0.29 -6.67
N ASP A 126 -10.10 -0.13 -7.67
CA ASP A 126 -10.54 -0.02 -9.08
C ASP A 126 -10.98 -1.37 -9.67
N GLY A 127 -10.68 -2.48 -8.98
CA GLY A 127 -11.06 -3.83 -9.38
C GLY A 127 -10.28 -4.33 -10.58
N GLU A 128 -8.99 -3.99 -10.63
CA GLU A 128 -8.07 -4.52 -11.62
C GLU A 128 -7.98 -6.05 -11.51
N LYS A 129 -7.76 -6.72 -12.63
CA LYS A 129 -7.57 -8.17 -12.67
C LYS A 129 -6.12 -8.58 -12.40
N GLU A 130 -5.21 -7.65 -12.59
CA GLU A 130 -3.79 -7.81 -12.39
C GLU A 130 -3.16 -6.51 -11.87
N SER A 131 -2.09 -6.63 -11.14
CA SER A 131 -1.17 -5.57 -10.77
C SER A 131 0.25 -6.06 -11.01
N GLY A 132 1.23 -5.47 -10.39
CA GLY A 132 2.60 -5.93 -10.52
C GLY A 132 3.60 -4.98 -9.90
N VAL A 133 4.85 -5.21 -10.23
CA VAL A 133 5.97 -4.38 -9.79
C VAL A 133 6.75 -3.90 -11.00
N THR A 134 7.22 -2.67 -10.93
CA THR A 134 8.12 -2.08 -11.92
C THR A 134 9.43 -1.69 -11.25
N ILE A 135 10.57 -2.15 -11.76
CA ILE A 135 11.88 -1.56 -11.48
C ILE A 135 12.07 -0.41 -12.45
N MET A 136 12.23 0.80 -11.94
CA MET A 136 12.40 1.99 -12.75
C MET A 136 13.64 2.79 -12.35
N GLN A 137 14.26 3.46 -13.31
CA GLN A 137 15.27 4.50 -13.09
C GLN A 137 14.57 5.73 -12.54
N MET A 138 14.99 6.22 -11.38
CA MET A 138 14.40 7.43 -10.80
C MET A 138 14.85 8.69 -11.54
N CYS A 139 13.93 9.66 -11.64
CA CYS A 139 14.18 11.00 -12.12
C CYS A 139 13.56 12.04 -11.17
N VAL A 140 13.66 13.31 -11.49
CA VAL A 140 13.07 14.39 -10.66
C VAL A 140 11.54 14.33 -10.62
N GLY A 141 10.91 13.76 -11.66
CA GLY A 141 9.47 13.55 -11.70
C GLY A 141 9.02 12.42 -10.78
N LEU A 142 7.80 12.54 -10.26
CA LEU A 142 7.25 11.56 -9.33
C LEU A 142 6.77 10.32 -10.11
N ASP A 143 7.49 9.20 -9.95
CA ASP A 143 7.27 7.92 -10.61
C ASP A 143 7.16 7.97 -12.14
N THR A 144 7.90 8.91 -12.78
CA THR A 144 7.88 9.15 -14.23
C THR A 144 9.16 8.73 -14.95
N GLY A 145 10.11 8.16 -14.21
CA GLY A 145 11.39 7.71 -14.79
C GLY A 145 11.23 6.48 -15.68
N ASP A 146 12.28 6.14 -16.42
CA ASP A 146 12.25 5.05 -17.40
C ASP A 146 12.07 3.69 -16.72
N MET A 147 11.19 2.87 -17.26
CA MET A 147 10.94 1.50 -16.79
C MET A 147 12.03 0.58 -17.31
N ILE A 148 12.58 -0.27 -16.45
CA ILE A 148 13.63 -1.23 -16.78
C ILE A 148 13.05 -2.63 -16.92
N SER A 149 12.27 -3.06 -15.95
CA SER A 149 11.64 -4.38 -15.94
C SER A 149 10.31 -4.35 -15.18
N GLN A 150 9.43 -5.28 -15.52
CA GLN A 150 8.12 -5.44 -14.88
C GLN A 150 7.82 -6.90 -14.60
N ALA A 151 7.08 -7.14 -13.53
CA ALA A 151 6.51 -8.44 -13.21
C ALA A 151 5.02 -8.29 -12.96
N VAL A 152 4.22 -9.10 -13.66
CA VAL A 152 2.76 -9.10 -13.52
C VAL A 152 2.34 -10.05 -12.43
N VAL A 153 1.42 -9.63 -11.59
CA VAL A 153 0.82 -10.41 -10.50
C VAL A 153 -0.71 -10.41 -10.67
N PRO A 154 -1.35 -11.54 -10.94
CA PRO A 154 -2.79 -11.63 -11.03
C PRO A 154 -3.43 -11.42 -9.64
N LEU A 155 -4.56 -10.72 -9.60
CA LEU A 155 -5.34 -10.53 -8.39
C LEU A 155 -6.36 -11.66 -8.26
N ALA A 156 -6.46 -12.24 -7.04
CA ALA A 156 -7.54 -13.14 -6.69
C ALA A 156 -8.87 -12.38 -6.55
N GLU A 157 -10.00 -13.07 -6.67
CA GLU A 157 -11.33 -12.44 -6.53
C GLU A 157 -11.52 -11.80 -5.14
N ASP A 158 -10.93 -12.39 -4.11
CA ASP A 158 -10.96 -11.91 -2.73
C ASP A 158 -9.70 -11.15 -2.31
N GLU A 159 -8.86 -10.74 -3.29
CA GLU A 159 -7.61 -10.01 -3.03
C GLU A 159 -7.85 -8.77 -2.20
N THR A 160 -7.07 -8.61 -1.13
CA THR A 160 -7.09 -7.40 -0.28
C THR A 160 -5.88 -6.52 -0.55
N GLY A 161 -5.93 -5.26 -0.12
CA GLY A 161 -4.75 -4.39 -0.15
C GLY A 161 -3.57 -4.98 0.64
N GLY A 162 -3.85 -5.71 1.74
CA GLY A 162 -2.83 -6.38 2.55
C GLY A 162 -2.21 -7.59 1.86
N SER A 163 -3.03 -8.51 1.32
CA SER A 163 -2.50 -9.70 0.64
C SER A 163 -1.75 -9.33 -0.65
N LEU A 164 -2.23 -8.34 -1.39
CA LEU A 164 -1.51 -7.83 -2.56
C LEU A 164 -0.18 -7.18 -2.18
N PHE A 165 -0.15 -6.43 -1.07
CA PHE A 165 1.08 -5.83 -0.54
C PHE A 165 2.17 -6.89 -0.30
N ASP A 166 1.83 -8.00 0.35
CA ASP A 166 2.78 -9.09 0.63
C ASP A 166 3.30 -9.72 -0.67
N LYS A 167 2.39 -10.04 -1.61
CA LYS A 167 2.76 -10.59 -2.93
C LYS A 167 3.69 -9.67 -3.72
N LEU A 168 3.39 -8.37 -3.75
CA LEU A 168 4.20 -7.41 -4.51
C LEU A 168 5.54 -7.11 -3.84
N ALA A 169 5.65 -7.20 -2.52
CA ALA A 169 6.92 -7.07 -1.81
C ALA A 169 7.88 -8.21 -2.18
N GLU A 170 7.39 -9.45 -2.21
CA GLU A 170 8.17 -10.64 -2.59
C GLU A 170 8.53 -10.61 -4.09
N GLU A 171 7.58 -10.32 -4.97
CA GLU A 171 7.86 -10.24 -6.42
C GLU A 171 8.80 -9.08 -6.75
N GLY A 172 8.69 -7.94 -6.03
CA GLY A 172 9.59 -6.81 -6.17
C GLY A 172 11.04 -7.17 -5.80
N ALA A 173 11.21 -7.94 -4.75
CA ALA A 173 12.52 -8.47 -4.34
C ALA A 173 13.10 -9.39 -5.42
N ALA A 174 12.32 -10.35 -5.91
CA ALA A 174 12.75 -11.27 -6.95
C ALA A 174 13.06 -10.54 -8.28
N LEU A 175 12.21 -9.60 -8.68
CA LEU A 175 12.41 -8.80 -9.90
C LEU A 175 13.68 -7.94 -9.81
N LEU A 176 13.95 -7.32 -8.66
CA LEU A 176 15.17 -6.54 -8.43
C LEU A 176 16.42 -7.37 -8.70
N ILE A 177 16.51 -8.57 -8.09
CA ILE A 177 17.67 -9.45 -8.24
C ILE A 177 17.87 -9.88 -9.70
N ARG A 178 16.78 -10.15 -10.43
CA ARG A 178 16.84 -10.49 -11.87
C ARG A 178 17.27 -9.29 -12.74
N THR A 179 16.99 -8.06 -12.29
CA THR A 179 17.21 -6.85 -13.08
C THR A 179 18.62 -6.28 -12.93
N ILE A 180 19.23 -6.31 -11.73
CA ILE A 180 20.54 -5.73 -11.46
C ILE A 180 21.63 -6.18 -12.47
N PRO A 181 21.77 -7.47 -12.81
CA PRO A 181 22.84 -7.90 -13.74
C PRO A 181 22.79 -7.18 -15.08
N SER A 182 21.63 -7.01 -15.69
CA SER A 182 21.48 -6.33 -16.98
C SER A 182 21.85 -4.83 -16.92
N ILE A 183 21.63 -4.20 -15.78
CA ILE A 183 22.05 -2.80 -15.57
C ILE A 183 23.57 -2.70 -15.48
N VAL A 184 24.20 -3.63 -14.77
CA VAL A 184 25.65 -3.64 -14.55
C VAL A 184 26.43 -3.95 -15.83
N ASP A 185 25.95 -4.90 -16.63
CA ASP A 185 26.56 -5.30 -17.90
C ASP A 185 26.16 -4.41 -19.10
N GLY A 186 25.24 -3.45 -18.88
CA GLY A 186 24.80 -2.49 -19.89
C GLY A 186 23.82 -3.05 -20.92
N THR A 187 23.21 -4.21 -20.66
CA THR A 187 22.19 -4.83 -21.54
C THR A 187 20.76 -4.43 -21.20
N ALA A 188 20.57 -3.72 -20.08
CA ALA A 188 19.23 -3.26 -19.67
C ALA A 188 18.60 -2.35 -20.70
N VAL A 189 17.31 -2.56 -20.97
CA VAL A 189 16.51 -1.71 -21.85
C VAL A 189 15.70 -0.74 -21.01
N TYR A 190 15.89 0.56 -21.24
CA TYR A 190 15.19 1.63 -20.56
C TYR A 190 14.00 2.09 -21.43
N THR A 191 12.80 1.80 -20.99
CA THR A 191 11.58 2.17 -21.70
C THR A 191 11.00 3.44 -21.12
N LYS A 192 10.98 4.52 -21.92
CA LYS A 192 10.42 5.81 -21.52
C LYS A 192 8.92 5.67 -21.26
N GLN A 193 8.46 6.21 -20.13
CA GLN A 193 7.04 6.28 -19.85
C GLN A 193 6.35 7.37 -20.70
N PRO A 194 5.06 7.21 -21.06
CA PRO A 194 4.28 8.28 -21.65
C PRO A 194 4.18 9.47 -20.69
N GLU A 195 3.98 10.66 -21.21
CA GLU A 195 3.85 11.87 -20.40
C GLU A 195 2.64 11.78 -19.47
N GLU A 196 1.49 11.39 -20.03
CA GLU A 196 0.26 11.19 -19.28
C GLU A 196 0.15 9.74 -18.76
N SER A 197 -0.30 9.61 -17.51
CA SER A 197 -0.64 8.31 -16.94
C SER A 197 -2.03 7.86 -17.40
N PRO A 198 -2.25 6.59 -17.73
CA PRO A 198 -3.58 6.06 -18.07
C PRO A 198 -4.53 6.00 -16.87
N THR A 199 -4.04 6.19 -15.66
CA THR A 199 -4.83 6.23 -14.43
C THR A 199 -4.57 7.52 -13.66
N PRO A 200 -5.52 7.98 -12.82
CA PRO A 200 -5.25 9.05 -11.88
C PRO A 200 -4.06 8.72 -10.97
N TYR A 201 -3.46 9.77 -10.40
CA TYR A 201 -2.41 9.62 -9.40
C TYR A 201 -2.94 8.88 -8.17
N ALA A 202 -2.27 7.80 -7.78
CA ALA A 202 -2.61 7.00 -6.61
C ALA A 202 -2.22 7.74 -5.33
N ALA A 203 -3.13 8.58 -4.83
CA ALA A 203 -2.90 9.45 -3.70
C ALA A 203 -2.62 8.66 -2.41
N MET A 204 -1.91 9.31 -1.48
CA MET A 204 -1.64 8.72 -0.16
C MET A 204 -2.95 8.40 0.57
N ILE A 205 -3.06 7.17 1.06
CA ILE A 205 -4.23 6.71 1.80
C ILE A 205 -4.40 7.50 3.11
N SER A 206 -5.61 7.94 3.35
CA SER A 206 -6.02 8.61 4.60
C SER A 206 -7.16 7.85 5.27
N LYS A 207 -7.33 8.05 6.59
CA LYS A 207 -8.46 7.44 7.32
C LYS A 207 -9.83 7.83 6.77
N LYS A 208 -9.96 9.04 6.22
CA LYS A 208 -11.22 9.53 5.64
C LYS A 208 -11.66 8.72 4.41
N MET A 209 -10.72 8.17 3.66
CA MET A 209 -11.04 7.34 2.49
C MET A 209 -11.78 6.05 2.86
N GLY A 210 -11.68 5.61 4.11
CA GLY A 210 -12.41 4.44 4.60
C GLY A 210 -13.89 4.70 4.90
N LEU A 211 -14.35 5.94 4.92
CA LEU A 211 -15.77 6.25 5.14
C LEU A 211 -16.59 5.75 3.96
N MET A 212 -17.55 4.86 4.25
CA MET A 212 -18.39 4.25 3.24
C MET A 212 -19.50 5.21 2.80
N ASP A 213 -19.55 5.50 1.52
CA ASP A 213 -20.61 6.26 0.87
C ASP A 213 -21.57 5.28 0.19
N PHE A 214 -22.68 4.97 0.86
CA PHE A 214 -23.66 4.01 0.37
C PHE A 214 -24.42 4.48 -0.87
N SER A 215 -24.28 5.73 -1.32
CA SER A 215 -24.80 6.16 -2.62
C SER A 215 -24.09 5.50 -3.81
N LYS A 216 -22.91 4.94 -3.57
CA LYS A 216 -22.16 4.13 -4.54
C LYS A 216 -22.74 2.73 -4.69
N SER A 217 -22.33 2.01 -5.73
CA SER A 217 -22.73 0.62 -5.93
C SER A 217 -22.14 -0.31 -4.87
N ALA A 218 -22.83 -1.42 -4.60
CA ALA A 218 -22.33 -2.46 -3.71
C ALA A 218 -20.97 -3.02 -4.16
N VAL A 219 -20.72 -3.09 -5.48
CA VAL A 219 -19.44 -3.54 -6.06
C VAL A 219 -18.32 -2.57 -5.71
N GLU A 220 -18.54 -1.25 -5.84
CA GLU A 220 -17.52 -0.24 -5.46
C GLU A 220 -17.22 -0.29 -3.97
N LEU A 221 -18.23 -0.48 -3.13
CA LEU A 221 -18.04 -0.57 -1.68
C LEU A 221 -17.36 -1.88 -1.26
N GLU A 222 -17.65 -2.99 -1.93
CA GLU A 222 -16.97 -4.26 -1.70
C GLU A 222 -15.46 -4.14 -2.00
N ARG A 223 -15.13 -3.55 -3.15
CA ARG A 223 -13.74 -3.27 -3.54
C ARG A 223 -13.04 -2.31 -2.56
N LEU A 224 -13.75 -1.27 -2.10
CA LEU A 224 -13.23 -0.35 -1.09
C LEU A 224 -12.88 -1.09 0.21
N VAL A 225 -13.77 -1.98 0.69
CA VAL A 225 -13.52 -2.79 1.89
C VAL A 225 -12.27 -3.64 1.71
N ARG A 226 -12.11 -4.34 0.58
CA ARG A 226 -10.92 -5.14 0.29
C ARG A 226 -9.67 -4.28 0.13
N GLY A 227 -9.74 -3.23 -0.66
CA GLY A 227 -8.58 -2.36 -0.96
C GLY A 227 -8.01 -1.68 0.28
N LEU A 228 -8.86 -1.34 1.24
CA LEU A 228 -8.44 -0.68 2.49
C LEU A 228 -8.20 -1.66 3.67
N ASN A 229 -8.28 -2.96 3.45
CA ASN A 229 -7.98 -3.97 4.46
C ASN A 229 -6.48 -4.34 4.38
N PRO A 230 -5.69 -4.30 5.47
CA PRO A 230 -6.11 -4.07 6.87
C PRO A 230 -6.12 -2.62 7.32
N TRP A 231 -5.60 -1.68 6.55
CA TRP A 231 -5.49 -0.28 6.93
C TRP A 231 -5.87 0.65 5.77
N PRO A 232 -6.62 1.72 6.04
CA PRO A 232 -7.20 2.16 7.31
C PRO A 232 -8.47 1.41 7.74
N SER A 233 -8.94 0.47 6.94
CA SER A 233 -10.23 -0.22 6.96
C SER A 233 -11.40 0.67 6.55
N ALA A 234 -12.40 0.08 5.90
CA ALA A 234 -13.66 0.75 5.61
C ALA A 234 -14.50 0.84 6.90
N TYR A 235 -15.30 1.91 7.01
CA TYR A 235 -16.15 2.14 8.18
C TYR A 235 -17.37 2.98 7.87
N THR A 236 -18.35 2.87 8.72
CA THR A 236 -19.58 3.68 8.77
C THR A 236 -19.94 3.95 10.23
N PHE A 237 -21.11 4.53 10.50
CA PHE A 237 -21.60 4.73 11.86
C PHE A 237 -22.95 4.02 12.07
N LEU A 238 -23.05 3.29 13.16
CA LEU A 238 -24.25 2.60 13.63
C LEU A 238 -24.61 3.12 15.01
N ASN A 239 -25.77 3.77 15.17
CA ASN A 239 -26.23 4.34 16.43
C ASN A 239 -25.15 5.18 17.13
N GLY A 240 -24.55 6.13 16.40
CA GLY A 240 -23.53 7.04 16.90
C GLY A 240 -22.13 6.43 17.18
N LYS A 241 -21.92 5.14 16.89
CA LYS A 241 -20.64 4.44 17.08
C LYS A 241 -20.01 4.04 15.76
N THR A 242 -18.69 4.13 15.67
CA THR A 242 -17.96 3.66 14.50
C THR A 242 -18.13 2.15 14.33
N LEU A 243 -18.59 1.73 13.15
CA LEU A 243 -18.66 0.34 12.73
C LEU A 243 -17.68 0.13 11.59
N LYS A 244 -16.57 -0.57 11.84
CA LYS A 244 -15.66 -0.99 10.79
C LYS A 244 -16.21 -2.22 10.07
N VAL A 245 -16.03 -2.26 8.76
CA VAL A 245 -16.39 -3.39 7.90
C VAL A 245 -15.11 -4.03 7.39
N TRP A 246 -14.91 -5.31 7.72
CA TRP A 246 -13.71 -6.07 7.39
C TRP A 246 -13.92 -7.03 6.23
N LYS A 247 -15.15 -7.53 6.09
CA LYS A 247 -15.56 -8.42 5.00
C LYS A 247 -17.00 -8.15 4.64
N CYS A 248 -17.29 -8.13 3.36
CA CYS A 248 -18.64 -7.99 2.83
C CYS A 248 -18.78 -8.78 1.52
N ALA A 249 -19.98 -8.88 1.02
CA ALA A 249 -20.28 -9.46 -0.28
C ALA A 249 -21.36 -8.65 -0.99
N VAL A 250 -21.33 -8.68 -2.30
CA VAL A 250 -22.38 -8.07 -3.13
C VAL A 250 -23.56 -9.02 -3.22
N GLU A 251 -24.76 -8.51 -2.99
CA GLU A 251 -26.02 -9.19 -3.24
C GLU A 251 -26.76 -8.43 -4.35
N ARG A 252 -27.02 -9.11 -5.45
CA ARG A 252 -27.83 -8.52 -6.51
C ARG A 252 -29.28 -8.38 -6.02
N ALA A 253 -29.73 -7.17 -5.89
CA ALA A 253 -31.07 -6.85 -5.42
C ALA A 253 -31.62 -5.65 -6.20
N GLU A 254 -32.90 -5.68 -6.48
CA GLU A 254 -33.60 -4.48 -6.94
C GLU A 254 -33.79 -3.53 -5.74
N CYS A 255 -32.74 -2.82 -5.36
CA CYS A 255 -32.74 -1.82 -4.29
C CYS A 255 -33.35 -0.50 -4.83
N GLY A 256 -34.63 -0.51 -5.18
CA GLY A 256 -35.28 0.67 -5.79
C GLY A 256 -36.14 1.49 -4.84
N LYS A 257 -36.37 1.05 -3.60
CA LYS A 257 -37.31 1.69 -2.67
C LYS A 257 -36.68 2.27 -1.42
N GLU A 258 -35.56 1.70 -0.94
CA GLU A 258 -34.91 2.13 0.28
C GLU A 258 -33.78 3.12 -0.02
N ALA A 259 -33.62 4.12 0.85
CA ALA A 259 -32.53 5.07 0.76
C ALA A 259 -31.17 4.34 0.98
N PRO A 260 -30.11 4.68 0.20
CA PRO A 260 -28.77 4.11 0.41
C PRO A 260 -28.30 4.26 1.86
N GLY A 261 -27.71 3.19 2.41
CA GLY A 261 -27.31 3.10 3.82
C GLY A 261 -28.39 2.51 4.75
N THR A 262 -29.61 2.30 4.25
CA THR A 262 -30.65 1.63 5.04
C THR A 262 -30.34 0.14 5.18
N ILE A 263 -30.43 -0.38 6.39
CA ILE A 263 -30.39 -1.82 6.66
C ILE A 263 -31.73 -2.41 6.21
N ILE A 264 -31.71 -3.21 5.14
CA ILE A 264 -32.90 -3.80 4.53
C ILE A 264 -33.22 -5.20 5.09
N GLY A 265 -32.24 -5.84 5.71
CA GLY A 265 -32.40 -7.17 6.30
C GLY A 265 -31.26 -7.54 7.22
N VAL A 266 -31.56 -8.49 8.09
CA VAL A 266 -30.59 -9.08 9.03
C VAL A 266 -30.87 -10.55 9.14
N ASP A 267 -29.89 -11.39 8.81
CA ASP A 267 -30.00 -12.83 8.91
C ASP A 267 -28.64 -13.49 9.23
N LYS A 268 -28.56 -14.81 9.08
CA LYS A 268 -27.31 -15.59 9.34
C LYS A 268 -26.19 -15.24 8.36
N SER A 269 -26.49 -14.72 7.17
CA SER A 269 -25.49 -14.34 6.17
C SER A 269 -24.86 -12.99 6.48
N GLY A 270 -25.52 -12.13 7.28
CA GLY A 270 -25.01 -10.84 7.70
C GLY A 270 -26.06 -9.73 7.84
N ILE A 271 -25.60 -8.49 7.78
CA ILE A 271 -26.42 -7.29 7.73
C ILE A 271 -26.49 -6.83 6.28
N HIS A 272 -27.69 -6.79 5.71
CA HIS A 272 -27.95 -6.38 4.33
C HIS A 272 -28.21 -4.88 4.29
N VAL A 273 -27.48 -4.15 3.49
CA VAL A 273 -27.52 -2.69 3.41
C VAL A 273 -27.80 -2.27 1.97
N ALA A 274 -28.82 -1.43 1.78
CA ALA A 274 -29.12 -0.85 0.47
C ALA A 274 -27.99 0.06 0.01
N CYS A 275 -27.58 -0.07 -1.24
CA CYS A 275 -26.59 0.77 -1.89
C CYS A 275 -27.21 1.54 -3.06
N GLY A 276 -26.43 2.40 -3.72
CA GLY A 276 -26.85 3.11 -4.93
C GLY A 276 -27.29 2.16 -6.05
N SER A 277 -26.67 0.99 -6.13
CA SER A 277 -27.17 -0.17 -6.87
C SER A 277 -26.78 -1.44 -6.12
N ASP A 278 -27.65 -2.44 -6.17
CA ASP A 278 -27.52 -3.69 -5.44
C ASP A 278 -27.51 -3.50 -3.90
N ALA A 279 -27.26 -4.56 -3.15
CA ALA A 279 -27.10 -4.53 -1.70
C ALA A 279 -25.73 -5.04 -1.28
N LEU A 280 -25.25 -4.57 -0.15
CA LEU A 280 -24.01 -5.04 0.45
C LEU A 280 -24.32 -5.85 1.71
N ILE A 281 -23.83 -7.09 1.76
CA ILE A 281 -23.93 -7.93 2.95
C ILE A 281 -22.68 -7.74 3.78
N LEU A 282 -22.81 -7.16 4.97
CA LEU A 282 -21.69 -7.03 5.92
C LEU A 282 -21.50 -8.37 6.65
N LYS A 283 -20.36 -9.03 6.41
CA LYS A 283 -20.05 -10.39 6.92
C LYS A 283 -19.16 -10.38 8.15
N GLU A 284 -18.22 -9.46 8.21
CA GLU A 284 -17.31 -9.32 9.34
C GLU A 284 -17.17 -7.85 9.73
N VAL A 285 -17.45 -7.56 10.99
CA VAL A 285 -17.54 -6.18 11.49
C VAL A 285 -16.80 -5.99 12.81
N GLN A 286 -16.56 -4.72 13.14
CA GLN A 286 -16.01 -4.32 14.42
C GLN A 286 -16.65 -3.03 14.90
N LEU A 287 -17.49 -3.12 15.93
CA LEU A 287 -18.06 -1.94 16.58
C LEU A 287 -17.02 -1.27 17.49
N GLU A 288 -17.08 0.05 17.57
CA GLU A 288 -16.23 0.87 18.46
C GLU A 288 -16.15 0.26 19.88
N GLY A 289 -14.93 0.03 20.37
CA GLY A 289 -14.68 -0.57 21.69
C GLY A 289 -14.88 -2.10 21.77
N LYS A 290 -15.20 -2.79 20.67
CA LYS A 290 -15.36 -4.23 20.60
C LYS A 290 -14.27 -4.91 19.76
N LYS A 291 -14.20 -6.24 19.80
CA LYS A 291 -13.33 -7.04 18.93
C LYS A 291 -13.96 -7.16 17.54
N ARG A 292 -13.12 -7.38 16.54
CA ARG A 292 -13.50 -7.82 15.20
C ARG A 292 -14.14 -9.21 15.31
N MET A 293 -15.27 -9.43 14.63
CA MET A 293 -16.02 -10.69 14.67
C MET A 293 -16.93 -10.85 13.46
N GLU A 294 -17.30 -12.07 13.16
CA GLU A 294 -18.35 -12.40 12.17
C GLU A 294 -19.67 -11.73 12.57
N THR A 295 -20.42 -11.29 11.59
CA THR A 295 -21.66 -10.51 11.82
C THR A 295 -22.71 -11.34 12.56
N ASP A 296 -22.81 -12.66 12.33
CA ASP A 296 -23.75 -13.50 13.07
C ASP A 296 -23.44 -13.53 14.58
N ALA A 297 -22.16 -13.54 14.95
CA ALA A 297 -21.73 -13.44 16.34
C ALA A 297 -22.01 -12.05 16.93
N PHE A 298 -21.82 -11.00 16.12
CA PHE A 298 -22.15 -9.63 16.49
C PHE A 298 -23.65 -9.46 16.80
N LEU A 299 -24.52 -10.02 15.95
CA LEU A 299 -25.97 -9.93 16.07
C LEU A 299 -26.53 -10.66 17.30
N ARG A 300 -25.85 -11.67 17.83
CA ARG A 300 -26.24 -12.32 19.09
C ARG A 300 -26.09 -11.39 20.30
N GLY A 301 -25.20 -10.41 20.23
CA GLY A 301 -24.91 -9.49 21.34
C GLY A 301 -25.29 -8.05 21.09
N TYR A 302 -25.76 -7.70 19.89
CA TYR A 302 -26.11 -6.33 19.51
C TYR A 302 -27.34 -6.32 18.59
N GLN A 303 -28.41 -5.72 19.07
CA GLN A 303 -29.67 -5.66 18.31
C GLN A 303 -29.51 -4.69 17.14
N VAL A 304 -29.74 -5.20 15.93
CA VAL A 304 -29.81 -4.44 14.69
C VAL A 304 -31.13 -4.79 14.02
N THR A 305 -31.87 -3.78 13.57
CA THR A 305 -33.18 -3.98 12.95
C THR A 305 -33.21 -3.41 11.53
N ALA A 306 -33.98 -4.02 10.66
CA ALA A 306 -34.29 -3.45 9.35
C ALA A 306 -34.91 -2.06 9.53
N GLY A 307 -34.64 -1.15 8.60
CA GLY A 307 -35.03 0.27 8.68
C GLY A 307 -34.02 1.15 9.40
N THR A 308 -33.00 0.58 10.11
CA THR A 308 -31.91 1.37 10.69
C THR A 308 -31.03 1.94 9.58
N MET A 309 -30.66 3.21 9.70
CA MET A 309 -29.79 3.92 8.74
C MET A 309 -28.33 3.90 9.25
N LEU A 310 -27.43 3.38 8.44
CA LEU A 310 -25.99 3.59 8.61
C LEU A 310 -25.62 5.00 8.14
N LYS A 311 -24.78 5.71 8.89
CA LYS A 311 -24.48 7.13 8.64
C LYS A 311 -23.04 7.36 8.22
N ASP A 312 -22.81 8.50 7.59
CA ASP A 312 -21.49 9.02 7.21
C ASP A 312 -20.85 9.93 8.27
N HIS A 313 -21.56 10.17 9.37
CA HIS A 313 -21.08 11.00 10.49
C HIS A 313 -21.48 10.41 11.84
N LYS A 314 -20.74 10.81 12.86
CA LYS A 314 -21.03 10.46 14.27
C LYS A 314 -22.06 11.45 14.82
N GLU A 315 -23.19 10.95 15.28
CA GLU A 315 -24.20 11.73 15.99
C GLU A 315 -23.76 12.12 17.40
#